data_f58fc1d3bd42b3f460512b5f1ccd5013
#
_entry.id   f58fc1d3bd42b3f460512b5f1ccd5013
#
_cell.length_a   1.000
_cell.length_b   1.000
_cell.length_c   1.000
_cell.angle_alpha   90.00
_cell.angle_beta   90.00
_cell.angle_gamma   90.00
#
_symmetry.space_group_name_H-M   'P 1'
#
loop_
_entity.id
_entity.type
_entity.pdbx_description
1 polymer ?
#
loop_
_entity_poly.entity_id
_entity_poly.type
_entity_poly.pdbx_seq_one_letter_code
_entity_poly.pdbx_strand_id
1 'polypeptide(L)'
;MKTTPTEHPHVVSVEGILSGEPVIKGTRTPVRAVVENWRMGIPPEEIPQRLPHLNLAQVFDALSYFQEHDQEILRYMELNRAPEDVPHPAIHDA
;
A
#
# COMPACT_ATOMS: atom_id res chain seq x y z
N MET A 1 11.51 17.16 -4.07
CA MET A 1 11.66 15.73 -3.72
C MET A 1 11.78 14.92 -4.98
N LYS A 2 12.58 13.89 -4.91
CA LYS A 2 12.85 13.07 -6.08
C LYS A 2 11.79 11.98 -6.22
N THR A 3 11.25 11.83 -7.43
CA THR A 3 10.30 10.79 -7.75
C THR A 3 10.99 9.78 -8.66
N THR A 4 10.95 8.51 -8.26
CA THR A 4 11.54 7.44 -9.04
C THR A 4 10.41 6.62 -9.65
N PRO A 5 10.30 6.61 -10.97
CA PRO A 5 9.24 5.83 -11.62
C PRO A 5 9.56 4.35 -11.54
N THR A 6 8.53 3.54 -11.72
CA THR A 6 8.68 2.09 -11.85
C THR A 6 8.20 1.70 -13.24
N GLU A 7 8.26 0.40 -13.52
CA GLU A 7 7.74 -0.10 -14.78
C GLU A 7 6.21 -0.05 -14.81
N HIS A 8 5.57 0.32 -13.71
CA HIS A 8 4.12 0.47 -13.65
C HIS A 8 3.77 1.96 -13.70
N PRO A 9 2.94 2.37 -14.66
CA PRO A 9 2.71 3.82 -14.87
C PRO A 9 2.04 4.52 -13.70
N HIS A 10 1.35 3.78 -12.83
CA HIS A 10 0.67 4.40 -11.70
C HIS A 10 1.42 4.21 -10.38
N VAL A 11 2.61 3.64 -10.40
CA VAL A 11 3.36 3.35 -9.17
C VAL A 11 4.71 4.02 -9.22
N VAL A 12 5.03 4.78 -8.18
CA VAL A 12 6.31 5.49 -8.08
C VAL A 12 6.82 5.38 -6.66
N SER A 13 8.09 5.72 -6.49
CA SER A 13 8.67 5.92 -5.17
C SER A 13 9.03 7.40 -5.07
N VAL A 14 8.66 8.04 -3.97
CA VAL A 14 8.90 9.47 -3.80
C VAL A 14 9.72 9.68 -2.55
N GLU A 15 10.87 10.31 -2.72
CA GLU A 15 11.73 10.62 -1.61
C GLU A 15 10.96 11.46 -0.60
N GLY A 16 11.01 11.07 0.66
CA GLY A 16 10.34 11.81 1.72
C GLY A 16 8.89 11.43 1.94
N ILE A 17 8.32 10.57 1.09
CA ILE A 17 6.97 10.07 1.32
C ILE A 17 7.08 8.60 1.69
N LEU A 18 6.64 8.28 2.91
CA LEU A 18 6.64 6.91 3.43
C LEU A 18 8.00 6.24 3.27
N SER A 19 9.07 7.03 3.45
CA SER A 19 10.45 6.55 3.36
C SER A 19 10.77 5.86 2.04
N GLY A 20 10.15 6.31 0.95
CA GLY A 20 10.40 5.76 -0.37
C GLY A 20 9.64 4.50 -0.70
N GLU A 21 8.70 4.10 0.15
CA GLU A 21 7.84 2.97 -0.14
C GLU A 21 7.06 3.21 -1.45
N PRO A 22 6.81 2.19 -2.27
CA PRO A 22 6.01 2.39 -3.50
C PRO A 22 4.63 2.96 -3.18
N VAL A 23 4.28 4.01 -3.88
CA VAL A 23 3.01 4.71 -3.69
C VAL A 23 2.33 4.86 -5.04
N ILE A 24 1.01 5.10 -4.99
CA ILE A 24 0.26 5.42 -6.19
C ILE A 24 0.64 6.84 -6.62
N LYS A 25 1.03 6.98 -7.88
CA LYS A 25 1.51 8.25 -8.42
C LYS A 25 0.47 9.34 -8.19
N GLY A 26 0.94 10.48 -7.68
CA GLY A 26 0.07 11.61 -7.41
C GLY A 26 -0.65 11.55 -6.07
N THR A 27 -0.37 10.53 -5.28
CA THR A 27 -0.99 10.38 -3.96
C THR A 27 0.07 10.05 -2.93
N ARG A 28 -0.34 9.97 -1.67
CA ARG A 28 0.50 9.44 -0.61
C ARG A 28 0.06 8.05 -0.19
N THR A 29 -0.79 7.41 -1.00
CA THR A 29 -1.33 6.09 -0.69
C THR A 29 -0.38 5.02 -1.18
N PRO A 30 0.13 4.17 -0.29
CA PRO A 30 1.07 3.13 -0.73
C PRO A 30 0.36 1.99 -1.46
N VAL A 31 1.11 1.32 -2.32
CA VAL A 31 0.62 0.10 -2.97
C VAL A 31 0.13 -0.88 -1.90
N ARG A 32 0.83 -0.95 -0.80
CA ARG A 32 0.48 -1.84 0.31
C ARG A 32 -0.96 -1.64 0.78
N ALA A 33 -1.48 -0.40 0.78
CA ALA A 33 -2.86 -0.17 1.23
C ALA A 33 -3.87 -0.84 0.30
N VAL A 34 -3.60 -0.83 -1.00
CA VAL A 34 -4.45 -1.52 -1.96
C VAL A 34 -4.40 -3.03 -1.73
N VAL A 35 -3.18 -3.54 -1.55
CA VAL A 35 -2.99 -4.98 -1.34
C VAL A 35 -3.66 -5.44 -0.06
N GLU A 36 -3.57 -4.64 1.01
CA GLU A 36 -4.20 -4.99 2.28
C GLU A 36 -5.71 -5.11 2.14
N ASN A 37 -6.32 -4.17 1.41
CA ASN A 37 -7.76 -4.25 1.14
C ASN A 37 -8.11 -5.51 0.36
N TRP A 38 -7.33 -5.79 -0.68
CA TRP A 38 -7.58 -6.96 -1.50
C TRP A 38 -7.46 -8.25 -0.69
N ARG A 39 -6.47 -8.33 0.19
CA ARG A 39 -6.24 -9.53 0.99
C ARG A 39 -7.29 -9.71 2.08
N MET A 40 -8.01 -8.66 2.42
CA MET A 40 -9.15 -8.78 3.32
C MET A 40 -10.39 -9.31 2.61
N GLY A 41 -10.30 -9.56 1.31
CA GLY A 41 -11.43 -10.07 0.55
C GLY A 41 -12.22 -9.01 -0.18
N ILE A 42 -11.73 -7.77 -0.22
CA ILE A 42 -12.41 -6.71 -0.95
C ILE A 42 -12.09 -6.88 -2.43
N PRO A 43 -13.10 -7.06 -3.30
CA PRO A 43 -12.82 -7.16 -4.74
C PRO A 43 -12.17 -5.88 -5.25
N PRO A 44 -11.29 -5.99 -6.25
CA PRO A 44 -10.63 -4.78 -6.77
C PRO A 44 -11.59 -3.68 -7.16
N GLU A 45 -12.74 -4.04 -7.72
CA GLU A 45 -13.72 -3.06 -8.17
C GLU A 45 -14.33 -2.27 -7.02
N GLU A 46 -14.26 -2.80 -5.81
CA GLU A 46 -14.80 -2.11 -4.64
C GLU A 46 -13.75 -1.33 -3.87
N ILE A 47 -12.48 -1.52 -4.19
CA ILE A 47 -11.44 -0.83 -3.45
C ILE A 47 -11.54 0.69 -3.59
N PRO A 48 -11.92 1.26 -4.76
CA PRO A 48 -12.08 2.72 -4.82
C PRO A 48 -13.16 3.27 -3.89
N GLN A 49 -14.09 2.44 -3.43
CA GLN A 49 -15.07 2.90 -2.45
C GLN A 49 -14.44 3.06 -1.07
N ARG A 50 -13.41 2.32 -0.80
CA ARG A 50 -12.72 2.41 0.48
C ARG A 50 -11.54 3.38 0.43
N LEU A 51 -11.00 3.59 -0.76
CA LEU A 51 -9.93 4.54 -1.02
C LEU A 51 -10.39 5.45 -2.14
N PRO A 52 -11.30 6.40 -1.85
CA PRO A 52 -12.06 7.10 -2.89
C PRO A 52 -11.22 8.04 -3.76
N HIS A 53 -9.99 8.32 -3.38
CA HIS A 53 -9.11 9.12 -4.21
C HIS A 53 -8.42 8.30 -5.29
N LEU A 54 -8.66 6.99 -5.34
CA LEU A 54 -8.07 6.12 -6.36
C LEU A 54 -9.13 5.74 -7.37
N ASN A 55 -8.72 5.51 -8.60
CA ASN A 55 -9.60 4.94 -9.62
C ASN A 55 -9.21 3.49 -9.85
N LEU A 56 -10.01 2.80 -10.65
CA LEU A 56 -9.83 1.38 -10.85
C LEU A 56 -8.53 1.06 -11.58
N ALA A 57 -8.11 1.91 -12.52
CA ALA A 57 -6.84 1.69 -13.21
C ALA A 57 -5.67 1.71 -12.24
N GLN A 58 -5.71 2.62 -11.28
CA GLN A 58 -4.67 2.68 -10.26
C GLN A 58 -4.69 1.45 -9.37
N VAL A 59 -5.88 0.97 -9.03
CA VAL A 59 -6.02 -0.23 -8.20
C VAL A 59 -5.44 -1.44 -8.91
N PHE A 60 -5.81 -1.64 -10.17
CA PHE A 60 -5.29 -2.78 -10.92
C PHE A 60 -3.78 -2.69 -11.13
N ASP A 61 -3.26 -1.49 -11.35
CA ASP A 61 -1.82 -1.35 -11.54
C ASP A 61 -1.07 -1.63 -10.25
N ALA A 62 -1.64 -1.23 -9.11
CA ALA A 62 -1.05 -1.53 -7.82
C ALA A 62 -1.02 -3.03 -7.55
N LEU A 63 -2.09 -3.72 -7.88
CA LEU A 63 -2.13 -5.18 -7.70
C LEU A 63 -1.17 -5.87 -8.66
N SER A 64 -1.03 -5.35 -9.87
CA SER A 64 -0.05 -5.89 -10.82
C SER A 64 1.37 -5.68 -10.30
N TYR A 65 1.65 -4.50 -9.76
CA TYR A 65 2.95 -4.24 -9.14
C TYR A 65 3.21 -5.25 -8.04
N PHE A 66 2.21 -5.50 -7.19
CA PHE A 66 2.37 -6.46 -6.10
C PHE A 66 2.70 -7.85 -6.63
N GLN A 67 2.07 -8.25 -7.73
CA GLN A 67 2.35 -9.57 -8.30
C GLN A 67 3.80 -9.72 -8.73
N GLU A 68 4.40 -8.64 -9.16
CA GLU A 68 5.78 -8.68 -9.65
C GLU A 68 6.80 -8.34 -8.57
N HIS A 69 6.35 -7.74 -7.46
CA HIS A 69 7.24 -7.30 -6.38
C HIS A 69 6.66 -7.71 -5.03
N ASP A 70 6.13 -8.91 -4.96
CA ASP A 70 5.37 -9.33 -3.77
C ASP A 70 6.22 -9.31 -2.51
N GLN A 71 7.48 -9.71 -2.59
CA GLN A 71 8.32 -9.73 -1.41
C GLN A 71 8.56 -8.32 -0.88
N GLU A 72 8.73 -7.37 -1.78
CA GLU A 72 8.91 -5.99 -1.37
C GLU A 72 7.68 -5.48 -0.63
N ILE A 73 6.50 -5.71 -1.18
CA ILE A 73 5.27 -5.20 -0.56
C ILE A 73 4.96 -5.94 0.73
N LEU A 74 5.18 -7.24 0.75
CA LEU A 74 4.95 -8.01 1.98
C LEU A 74 5.86 -7.53 3.11
N ARG A 75 7.09 -7.13 2.76
CA ARG A 75 8.00 -6.59 3.76
C ARG A 75 7.50 -5.27 4.30
N TYR A 76 6.99 -4.39 3.44
CA TYR A 76 6.42 -3.13 3.92
C TYR A 76 5.18 -3.37 4.78
N MET A 77 4.36 -4.38 4.41
CA MET A 77 3.22 -4.73 5.25
C MET A 77 3.67 -5.17 6.63
N GLU A 78 4.73 -5.98 6.70
CA GLU A 78 5.25 -6.43 7.97
C GLU A 78 5.82 -5.27 8.78
N LEU A 79 6.56 -4.36 8.13
CA LEU A 79 7.16 -3.22 8.80
C LEU A 79 6.11 -2.25 9.34
N ASN A 80 4.92 -2.26 8.75
CA ASN A 80 3.86 -1.33 9.13
C ASN A 80 2.75 -2.03 9.91
N ARG A 81 3.03 -3.20 10.41
CA ARG A 81 2.05 -3.94 11.17
C ARG A 81 1.69 -3.18 12.41
N ALA A 82 0.41 -3.21 12.74
CA ALA A 82 -0.06 -2.44 13.87
C ALA A 82 0.50 -2.98 15.17
N PRO A 83 0.73 -2.11 16.13
CA PRO A 83 1.28 -2.54 17.42
C PRO A 83 0.44 -3.54 18.17
N GLU A 84 -0.80 -3.71 17.82
CA GLU A 84 -1.62 -4.70 18.53
C GLU A 84 -1.10 -6.10 18.32
N ASP A 85 -0.24 -6.32 17.35
CA ASP A 85 0.43 -7.60 17.21
C ASP A 85 1.46 -7.82 18.28
N VAL A 86 1.79 -6.79 19.01
CA VAL A 86 2.69 -6.85 20.13
C VAL A 86 1.86 -6.95 21.39
N PRO A 87 2.21 -7.79 22.35
CA PRO A 87 1.45 -7.81 23.58
C PRO A 87 1.33 -6.41 24.13
N HIS A 88 0.13 -6.00 24.30
CA HIS A 88 -0.10 -4.68 24.84
C HIS A 88 -0.02 -4.80 26.33
N PRO A 89 0.85 -4.16 26.87
CA PRO A 89 0.74 -4.09 28.28
C PRO A 89 -0.44 -3.30 28.53
N ALA A 90 -0.99 -3.32 28.30
CA ALA A 90 -1.87 -2.65 28.37
C ALA A 90 -2.29 -1.76 27.69
N ILE A 91 -1.99 -1.65 27.29
CA ILE A 91 -2.39 -0.80 26.52
C ILE A 91 -3.59 -1.04 26.33
N HIS A 92 -3.46 -1.80 26.63
CA HIS A 92 -4.17 -2.05 26.60
C HIS A 92 -4.55 -2.34 27.12
N ASP A 93 -4.35 -2.38 27.35
CA ASP A 93 -4.60 -2.57 27.95
C ASP A 93 -4.72 -2.44 28.39
N ALA A 94 -4.62 -2.35 28.61
CA ALA A 94 -4.73 -2.16 29.08
C ALA A 94 -5.00 -1.92 29.37
#